data_a216f8fc90ff9503b0ee53cf58cb48a0
#
_entry.id   a216f8fc90ff9503b0ee53cf58cb48a0
#
_cell.length_a   1.000
_cell.length_b   1.000
_cell.length_c   1.000
_cell.angle_alpha   90.00
_cell.angle_beta   90.00
_cell.angle_gamma   90.00
#
_symmetry.space_group_name_H-M   'P 1'
#
loop_
_entity.id
_entity.type
_entity.pdbx_description
1 polymer ?
#
loop_
_entity_poly.entity_id
_entity_poly.type
_entity_poly.pdbx_seq_one_letter_code
_entity_poly.pdbx_strand_id
1 'polypeptide(L)'
;MKVGILGGTFDPIHRGHIMIAQAAKEQFGLDMMWIMPARIPPHKQREFITDDIHRLMMIELSIPDESLEMNVMEFARPGKSFTSDTLSMLVAEHPDGELYYVMGQDSLQDFPKWHEPETIANLAKIPVAVRDADEEGFRQLLEERNRQYHDAFIPLNMGYQPVSSTMLRKMIRSGEDTELIAPKALTYIRRFGLYGQKATAIRTETFDRFHRYVELLSKKLSAHRLSHCIGVAHLAADFMQEYEERHGTVPSADGFYDSVQQTYLAGLLHDCAKFIPHDEYVSVCEKYGIPVTEDERSVPEVLHAKVGRYLAEHEYGIEDTIILSAIEKHCVGDVDMNAVDLAVFTADFCEPFRDHRPLGCTLHSIRMLGYENLIQAALKAIDCTVLYVRTMGWTLDNRTIDVIESLNNKLRE
;
A
#
# COMPACT_ATOMS: atom_id res chain seq x y z
N MET A 1 5.95 -10.08 22.95
CA MET A 1 5.14 -10.05 21.72
C MET A 1 5.76 -11.02 20.71
N LYS A 2 4.95 -11.88 20.08
CA LYS A 2 5.37 -12.84 19.06
C LYS A 2 4.97 -12.31 17.69
N VAL A 3 5.93 -12.12 16.81
CA VAL A 3 5.70 -11.55 15.47
C VAL A 3 6.10 -12.55 14.40
N GLY A 4 5.17 -12.90 13.53
CA GLY A 4 5.40 -13.71 12.34
C GLY A 4 5.67 -12.83 11.12
N ILE A 5 6.55 -13.29 10.25
CA ILE A 5 6.94 -12.60 9.02
C ILE A 5 6.95 -13.62 7.89
N LEU A 6 6.09 -13.44 6.90
CA LEU A 6 6.15 -14.16 5.64
C LEU A 6 6.75 -13.25 4.56
N GLY A 7 8.03 -13.46 4.28
CA GLY A 7 8.75 -12.73 3.22
C GLY A 7 8.49 -13.31 1.84
N GLY A 8 8.40 -12.46 0.81
CA GLY A 8 8.23 -12.94 -0.54
C GLY A 8 8.18 -11.86 -1.61
N THR A 9 8.27 -12.26 -2.88
CA THR A 9 8.06 -11.34 -4.01
C THR A 9 6.58 -11.03 -4.22
N PHE A 10 5.71 -12.02 -4.00
CA PHE A 10 4.24 -11.93 -4.17
C PHE A 10 3.82 -11.38 -5.54
N ASP A 11 4.21 -12.07 -6.60
CA ASP A 11 4.03 -11.63 -7.98
C ASP A 11 3.29 -12.70 -8.85
N PRO A 12 1.95 -12.89 -8.67
CA PRO A 12 1.11 -12.33 -7.61
C PRO A 12 1.16 -13.11 -6.29
N ILE A 13 0.64 -12.51 -5.23
CA ILE A 13 0.24 -13.24 -4.03
C ILE A 13 -0.89 -14.20 -4.36
N HIS A 14 -1.01 -15.30 -3.61
CA HIS A 14 -2.02 -16.33 -3.85
C HIS A 14 -2.45 -17.02 -2.55
N ARG A 15 -3.53 -17.80 -2.65
CA ARG A 15 -4.14 -18.52 -1.52
C ARG A 15 -3.12 -19.34 -0.71
N GLY A 16 -2.13 -19.94 -1.36
CA GLY A 16 -1.07 -20.69 -0.67
C GLY A 16 -0.25 -19.83 0.29
N HIS A 17 0.05 -18.58 -0.08
CA HIS A 17 0.75 -17.65 0.82
C HIS A 17 -0.12 -17.27 2.03
N ILE A 18 -1.39 -16.98 1.80
CA ILE A 18 -2.35 -16.64 2.87
C ILE A 18 -2.51 -17.80 3.84
N MET A 19 -2.67 -19.03 3.33
CA MET A 19 -2.80 -20.24 4.17
C MET A 19 -1.54 -20.49 5.00
N ILE A 20 -0.35 -20.29 4.43
CA ILE A 20 0.93 -20.40 5.18
C ILE A 20 0.95 -19.40 6.33
N ALA A 21 0.59 -18.14 6.08
CA ALA A 21 0.58 -17.10 7.08
C ALA A 21 -0.43 -17.40 8.21
N GLN A 22 -1.65 -17.81 7.85
CA GLN A 22 -2.69 -18.16 8.81
C GLN A 22 -2.31 -19.38 9.66
N ALA A 23 -1.80 -20.44 9.04
CA ALA A 23 -1.33 -21.63 9.75
C ALA A 23 -0.18 -21.31 10.74
N ALA A 24 0.76 -20.46 10.34
CA ALA A 24 1.83 -20.02 11.23
C ALA A 24 1.29 -19.22 12.42
N LYS A 25 0.38 -18.28 12.16
CA LYS A 25 -0.27 -17.49 13.22
C LYS A 25 -0.96 -18.37 14.24
N GLU A 26 -1.72 -19.34 13.78
CA GLU A 26 -2.47 -20.28 14.63
C GLU A 26 -1.53 -21.22 15.40
N GLN A 27 -0.62 -21.91 14.69
CA GLN A 27 0.25 -22.93 15.32
C GLN A 27 1.15 -22.36 16.40
N PHE A 28 1.70 -21.15 16.21
CA PHE A 28 2.66 -20.54 17.13
C PHE A 28 2.04 -19.50 18.06
N GLY A 29 0.73 -19.24 17.95
CA GLY A 29 0.02 -18.23 18.74
C GLY A 29 0.66 -16.85 18.56
N LEU A 30 0.83 -16.41 17.31
CA LEU A 30 1.48 -15.14 17.03
C LEU A 30 0.53 -13.98 17.29
N ASP A 31 1.02 -12.96 17.99
CA ASP A 31 0.27 -11.73 18.25
C ASP A 31 0.01 -10.97 16.93
N MET A 32 1.04 -10.92 16.07
CA MET A 32 0.99 -10.28 14.74
C MET A 32 1.55 -11.21 13.67
N MET A 33 0.99 -11.15 12.47
CA MET A 33 1.48 -11.87 11.30
C MET A 33 1.57 -10.93 10.11
N TRP A 34 2.79 -10.67 9.63
CA TRP A 34 3.07 -9.76 8.54
C TRP A 34 3.33 -10.48 7.22
N ILE A 35 2.66 -10.04 6.17
CA ILE A 35 3.05 -10.30 4.78
C ILE A 35 4.04 -9.20 4.40
N MET A 36 5.30 -9.56 4.17
CA MET A 36 6.37 -8.59 3.92
C MET A 36 6.91 -8.73 2.50
N PRO A 37 6.46 -7.87 1.56
CA PRO A 37 6.92 -7.92 0.19
C PRO A 37 8.36 -7.40 0.06
N ALA A 38 9.22 -8.20 -0.59
CA ALA A 38 10.57 -7.79 -0.93
C ALA A 38 10.55 -6.68 -1.99
N ARG A 39 11.18 -5.53 -1.72
CA ARG A 39 11.31 -4.45 -2.70
C ARG A 39 12.20 -4.87 -3.87
N ILE A 40 13.40 -5.34 -3.58
CA ILE A 40 14.36 -5.85 -4.57
C ILE A 40 14.82 -7.22 -4.10
N PRO A 41 14.14 -8.31 -4.54
CA PRO A 41 14.52 -9.66 -4.15
C PRO A 41 15.95 -9.98 -4.61
N PRO A 42 16.84 -10.51 -3.72
CA PRO A 42 18.25 -10.73 -4.04
C PRO A 42 18.51 -11.67 -5.22
N HIS A 43 17.59 -12.62 -5.45
CA HIS A 43 17.74 -13.70 -6.42
C HIS A 43 16.96 -13.50 -7.73
N LYS A 44 16.26 -12.35 -7.91
CA LYS A 44 15.46 -12.07 -9.11
C LYS A 44 15.97 -10.81 -9.82
N GLN A 45 15.88 -10.82 -11.15
CA GLN A 45 16.13 -9.61 -11.95
C GLN A 45 14.88 -8.73 -11.90
N ARG A 46 15.04 -7.45 -11.55
CA ARG A 46 13.93 -6.51 -11.32
C ARG A 46 13.05 -6.30 -12.57
N GLU A 47 13.63 -6.35 -13.74
CA GLU A 47 12.93 -6.20 -15.03
C GLU A 47 11.86 -7.26 -15.32
N PHE A 48 11.87 -8.39 -14.58
CA PHE A 48 10.88 -9.46 -14.70
C PHE A 48 9.87 -9.48 -13.54
N ILE A 49 9.89 -8.47 -12.68
CA ILE A 49 9.00 -8.35 -11.52
C ILE A 49 8.01 -7.23 -11.80
N THR A 50 6.72 -7.49 -11.56
CA THR A 50 5.67 -6.48 -11.63
C THR A 50 5.99 -5.31 -10.69
N ASP A 51 5.65 -4.09 -11.11
CA ASP A 51 5.93 -2.88 -10.36
C ASP A 51 5.42 -2.95 -8.92
N ASP A 52 6.17 -2.32 -8.04
CA ASP A 52 5.99 -2.38 -6.60
C ASP A 52 4.55 -2.10 -6.20
N ILE A 53 3.95 -1.03 -6.73
CA ILE A 53 2.57 -0.64 -6.41
C ILE A 53 1.56 -1.76 -6.72
N HIS A 54 1.69 -2.43 -7.84
CA HIS A 54 0.76 -3.51 -8.19
C HIS A 54 0.90 -4.71 -7.27
N ARG A 55 2.13 -5.05 -6.84
CA ARG A 55 2.35 -6.14 -5.89
C ARG A 55 1.74 -5.82 -4.52
N LEU A 56 1.92 -4.57 -4.02
CA LEU A 56 1.34 -4.12 -2.77
C LEU A 56 -0.19 -4.12 -2.83
N MET A 57 -0.78 -3.61 -3.91
CA MET A 57 -2.24 -3.63 -4.10
C MET A 57 -2.79 -5.06 -4.12
N MET A 58 -2.14 -5.99 -4.84
CA MET A 58 -2.57 -7.39 -4.85
C MET A 58 -2.50 -8.04 -3.46
N ILE A 59 -1.48 -7.70 -2.66
CA ILE A 59 -1.37 -8.19 -1.27
C ILE A 59 -2.52 -7.66 -0.44
N GLU A 60 -2.77 -6.37 -0.42
CA GLU A 60 -3.85 -5.75 0.34
C GLU A 60 -5.22 -6.35 -0.01
N LEU A 61 -5.48 -6.52 -1.30
CA LEU A 61 -6.74 -7.09 -1.79
C LEU A 61 -6.88 -8.60 -1.54
N SER A 62 -5.81 -9.25 -1.08
CA SER A 62 -5.78 -10.68 -0.75
C SER A 62 -5.81 -10.97 0.75
N ILE A 63 -5.53 -9.98 1.60
CA ILE A 63 -5.64 -10.11 3.06
C ILE A 63 -7.12 -10.26 3.42
N PRO A 64 -7.50 -11.35 4.12
CA PRO A 64 -8.92 -11.63 4.36
C PRO A 64 -9.53 -10.78 5.47
N ASP A 65 -8.73 -10.41 6.48
CA ASP A 65 -9.15 -9.70 7.68
C ASP A 65 -7.93 -9.14 8.45
N GLU A 66 -8.16 -8.51 9.59
CA GLU A 66 -7.13 -7.91 10.44
C GLU A 66 -6.20 -8.93 11.13
N SER A 67 -6.37 -10.24 10.88
CA SER A 67 -5.45 -11.27 11.40
C SER A 67 -4.10 -11.26 10.72
N LEU A 68 -4.03 -10.74 9.51
CA LEU A 68 -2.83 -10.56 8.71
C LEU A 68 -2.67 -9.08 8.35
N GLU A 69 -1.43 -8.62 8.27
CA GLU A 69 -1.11 -7.25 7.88
C GLU A 69 0.00 -7.22 6.83
N MET A 70 -0.04 -6.26 5.92
CA MET A 70 1.09 -5.96 5.05
C MET A 70 2.07 -5.04 5.78
N ASN A 71 3.37 -5.41 5.78
CA ASN A 71 4.44 -4.57 6.32
C ASN A 71 5.39 -4.18 5.19
N VAL A 72 5.57 -2.88 4.97
CA VAL A 72 6.33 -2.31 3.85
C VAL A 72 7.70 -1.76 4.25
N MET A 73 8.24 -2.15 5.40
CA MET A 73 9.51 -1.60 5.90
C MET A 73 10.69 -1.79 4.93
N GLU A 74 10.67 -2.85 4.11
CA GLU A 74 11.71 -3.06 3.09
C GLU A 74 11.68 -2.02 1.97
N PHE A 75 10.56 -1.32 1.77
CA PHE A 75 10.44 -0.22 0.81
C PHE A 75 11.05 1.09 1.31
N ALA A 76 11.21 1.24 2.62
CA ALA A 76 11.88 2.40 3.21
C ALA A 76 13.41 2.34 3.06
N ARG A 77 13.99 1.18 2.68
CA ARG A 77 15.43 0.98 2.55
C ARG A 77 15.91 0.98 1.10
N PRO A 78 17.05 1.60 0.80
CA PRO A 78 17.70 1.44 -0.51
C PRO A 78 18.36 0.06 -0.63
N GLY A 79 18.51 -0.43 -1.88
CA GLY A 79 19.24 -1.67 -2.16
C GLY A 79 18.39 -2.94 -2.11
N LYS A 80 19.06 -4.09 -2.03
CA LYS A 80 18.44 -5.41 -2.00
C LYS A 80 17.78 -5.67 -0.65
N SER A 81 16.67 -6.38 -0.66
CA SER A 81 15.94 -6.82 0.53
C SER A 81 16.57 -8.09 1.10
N PHE A 82 17.56 -7.96 1.98
CA PHE A 82 18.13 -9.08 2.69
C PHE A 82 17.37 -9.37 3.99
N THR A 83 17.01 -10.60 4.22
CA THR A 83 16.26 -11.05 5.41
C THR A 83 17.04 -10.79 6.70
N SER A 84 18.38 -10.98 6.70
CA SER A 84 19.24 -10.68 7.84
C SER A 84 19.13 -9.21 8.30
N ASP A 85 19.14 -8.27 7.34
CA ASP A 85 19.01 -6.83 7.64
C ASP A 85 17.63 -6.53 8.24
N THR A 86 16.59 -7.09 7.62
CA THR A 86 15.20 -6.90 8.05
C THR A 86 14.99 -7.41 9.48
N LEU A 87 15.45 -8.61 9.80
CA LEU A 87 15.34 -9.18 11.15
C LEU A 87 16.17 -8.40 12.18
N SER A 88 17.37 -7.94 11.80
CA SER A 88 18.22 -7.13 12.68
C SER A 88 17.54 -5.79 13.05
N MET A 89 16.87 -5.15 12.10
CA MET A 89 16.10 -3.93 12.37
C MET A 89 14.91 -4.21 13.28
N LEU A 90 14.15 -5.27 13.03
CA LEU A 90 12.99 -5.64 13.85
C LEU A 90 13.38 -5.98 15.29
N VAL A 91 14.49 -6.66 15.50
CA VAL A 91 15.01 -6.91 16.86
C VAL A 91 15.41 -5.60 17.55
N ALA A 92 15.98 -4.64 16.81
CA ALA A 92 16.31 -3.33 17.39
C ALA A 92 15.08 -2.50 17.76
N GLU A 93 14.02 -2.59 16.97
CA GLU A 93 12.73 -1.92 17.23
C GLU A 93 11.91 -2.62 18.33
N HIS A 94 12.04 -3.96 18.43
CA HIS A 94 11.29 -4.79 19.37
C HIS A 94 12.21 -5.73 20.16
N PRO A 95 13.07 -5.21 21.06
CA PRO A 95 14.11 -6.00 21.73
C PRO A 95 13.56 -7.13 22.61
N ASP A 96 12.34 -7.02 23.09
CA ASP A 96 11.64 -8.07 23.87
C ASP A 96 10.71 -8.93 22.99
N GLY A 97 10.76 -8.78 21.67
CA GLY A 97 9.96 -9.50 20.69
C GLY A 97 10.56 -10.85 20.33
N GLU A 98 9.72 -11.85 20.12
CA GLU A 98 10.08 -13.15 19.56
C GLU A 98 9.69 -13.18 18.09
N LEU A 99 10.67 -13.32 17.19
CA LEU A 99 10.45 -13.29 15.74
C LEU A 99 10.31 -14.70 15.17
N TYR A 100 9.36 -14.86 14.24
CA TYR A 100 9.10 -16.08 13.48
C TYR A 100 9.17 -15.76 11.98
N TYR A 101 10.24 -16.19 11.29
CA TYR A 101 10.39 -15.98 9.85
C TYR A 101 9.89 -17.20 9.08
N VAL A 102 8.69 -17.08 8.52
CA VAL A 102 7.98 -18.19 7.85
C VAL A 102 8.48 -18.34 6.42
N MET A 103 8.80 -19.59 6.01
CA MET A 103 9.23 -19.88 4.64
C MET A 103 8.67 -21.19 4.11
N GLY A 104 8.76 -21.39 2.80
CA GLY A 104 8.46 -22.68 2.17
C GLY A 104 9.69 -23.60 2.08
N GLN A 105 9.44 -24.88 1.81
CA GLN A 105 10.47 -25.92 1.65
C GLN A 105 11.56 -25.56 0.63
N ASP A 106 11.19 -24.91 -0.50
CA ASP A 106 12.17 -24.47 -1.52
C ASP A 106 13.21 -23.51 -0.93
N SER A 107 12.74 -22.60 -0.06
CA SER A 107 13.60 -21.64 0.65
C SER A 107 14.50 -22.32 1.66
N LEU A 108 14.02 -23.36 2.37
CA LEU A 108 14.85 -24.17 3.27
C LEU A 108 15.99 -24.86 2.53
N GLN A 109 15.73 -25.35 1.31
CA GLN A 109 16.72 -25.99 0.46
C GLN A 109 17.83 -25.00 0.07
N ASP A 110 17.45 -23.76 -0.27
CA ASP A 110 18.38 -22.71 -0.69
C ASP A 110 18.93 -21.85 0.46
N PHE A 111 18.47 -22.05 1.70
CA PHE A 111 18.82 -21.24 2.86
C PHE A 111 20.35 -21.06 3.08
N PRO A 112 21.21 -22.07 2.90
CA PRO A 112 22.66 -21.88 3.03
C PRO A 112 23.29 -20.88 2.05
N LYS A 113 22.57 -20.52 0.98
CA LYS A 113 23.02 -19.54 -0.02
C LYS A 113 22.53 -18.12 0.28
N TRP A 114 21.70 -17.95 1.31
CA TRP A 114 21.17 -16.65 1.68
C TRP A 114 22.27 -15.76 2.25
N HIS A 115 22.00 -14.46 2.28
CA HIS A 115 22.89 -13.49 2.91
C HIS A 115 22.83 -13.66 4.43
N GLU A 116 23.98 -13.92 5.05
CA GLU A 116 24.12 -14.13 6.50
C GLU A 116 23.11 -15.10 7.12
N PRO A 117 23.07 -16.38 6.67
CA PRO A 117 22.07 -17.34 7.13
C PRO A 117 22.19 -17.62 8.64
N GLU A 118 23.39 -17.61 9.22
CA GLU A 118 23.62 -17.74 10.66
C GLU A 118 22.95 -16.60 11.45
N THR A 119 23.04 -15.37 10.96
CA THR A 119 22.38 -14.21 11.58
C THR A 119 20.86 -14.41 11.59
N ILE A 120 20.27 -14.85 10.47
CA ILE A 120 18.84 -15.14 10.37
C ILE A 120 18.41 -16.20 11.39
N ALA A 121 19.13 -17.33 11.45
CA ALA A 121 18.83 -18.44 12.34
C ALA A 121 18.98 -18.09 13.83
N ASN A 122 19.85 -17.15 14.17
CA ASN A 122 20.03 -16.66 15.53
C ASN A 122 18.96 -15.64 15.96
N LEU A 123 18.38 -14.89 15.01
CA LEU A 123 17.43 -13.80 15.29
C LEU A 123 15.97 -14.27 15.29
N ALA A 124 15.64 -15.38 14.62
CA ALA A 124 14.25 -15.81 14.48
C ALA A 124 14.13 -17.34 14.53
N LYS A 125 12.99 -17.82 15.05
CA LYS A 125 12.50 -19.16 14.78
C LYS A 125 11.98 -19.22 13.34
N ILE A 126 12.19 -20.36 12.65
CA ILE A 126 11.90 -20.46 11.23
C ILE A 126 10.87 -21.58 10.96
N PRO A 127 9.56 -21.26 11.00
CA PRO A 127 8.51 -22.17 10.55
C PRO A 127 8.65 -22.48 9.06
N VAL A 128 8.62 -23.75 8.69
CA VAL A 128 8.79 -24.21 7.30
C VAL A 128 7.54 -24.94 6.82
N ALA A 129 6.90 -24.40 5.79
CA ALA A 129 5.75 -25.01 5.14
C ALA A 129 6.19 -26.05 4.12
N VAL A 130 5.59 -27.24 4.19
CA VAL A 130 5.83 -28.33 3.24
C VAL A 130 5.20 -28.01 1.90
N ARG A 131 5.91 -28.20 0.82
CA ARG A 131 5.43 -28.04 -0.56
C ARG A 131 5.39 -29.29 -1.41
N ASP A 132 5.90 -30.41 -0.86
CA ASP A 132 6.00 -31.67 -1.56
C ASP A 132 5.27 -32.76 -0.80
N ALA A 133 4.83 -33.79 -1.52
CA ALA A 133 4.27 -35.00 -0.93
C ALA A 133 5.35 -35.91 -0.31
N ASP A 134 6.63 -35.61 -0.48
CA ASP A 134 7.75 -36.35 0.11
C ASP A 134 8.02 -35.88 1.56
N GLU A 135 7.22 -36.35 2.48
CA GLU A 135 7.35 -36.07 3.92
C GLU A 135 8.70 -36.54 4.49
N GLU A 136 9.25 -37.66 4.01
CA GLU A 136 10.52 -38.21 4.48
C GLU A 136 11.70 -37.36 4.02
N GLY A 137 11.75 -36.97 2.76
CA GLY A 137 12.76 -36.05 2.23
C GLY A 137 12.73 -34.69 2.92
N PHE A 138 11.53 -34.17 3.20
CA PHE A 138 11.37 -32.93 3.97
C PHE A 138 11.93 -33.06 5.39
N ARG A 139 11.59 -34.15 6.09
CA ARG A 139 12.09 -34.42 7.45
C ARG A 139 13.62 -34.49 7.49
N GLN A 140 14.22 -35.20 6.56
CA GLN A 140 15.68 -35.32 6.47
C GLN A 140 16.36 -33.97 6.21
N LEU A 141 15.78 -33.14 5.30
CA LEU A 141 16.28 -31.80 5.02
C LEU A 141 16.17 -30.89 6.25
N LEU A 142 15.05 -30.95 6.96
CA LEU A 142 14.82 -30.16 8.18
C LEU A 142 15.85 -30.55 9.28
N GLU A 143 16.09 -31.86 9.49
CA GLU A 143 17.08 -32.34 10.46
C GLU A 143 18.51 -31.93 10.07
N GLU A 144 18.82 -31.95 8.78
CA GLU A 144 20.12 -31.48 8.28
C GLU A 144 20.35 -30.01 8.58
N ARG A 145 19.33 -29.16 8.29
CA ARG A 145 19.42 -27.72 8.54
C ARG A 145 19.46 -27.41 10.03
N ASN A 146 18.69 -28.12 10.86
CA ASN A 146 18.72 -27.95 12.30
C ASN A 146 20.06 -28.24 12.92
N ARG A 147 20.77 -29.27 12.43
CA ARG A 147 22.15 -29.54 12.85
C ARG A 147 23.15 -28.44 12.47
N GLN A 148 22.87 -27.71 11.36
CA GLN A 148 23.73 -26.64 10.89
C GLN A 148 23.39 -25.27 11.59
N TYR A 149 22.14 -25.05 11.97
CA TYR A 149 21.65 -23.76 12.40
C TYR A 149 20.88 -23.80 13.74
N HIS A 150 21.43 -24.55 14.71
CA HIS A 150 21.02 -24.51 16.13
C HIS A 150 19.53 -24.73 16.39
N ASP A 151 18.89 -25.67 15.68
CA ASP A 151 17.48 -26.04 15.82
C ASP A 151 16.50 -24.87 15.53
N ALA A 152 16.87 -23.97 14.65
CA ALA A 152 16.06 -22.81 14.30
C ALA A 152 14.79 -23.16 13.48
N PHE A 153 14.78 -24.28 12.75
CA PHE A 153 13.72 -24.66 11.84
C PHE A 153 12.66 -25.54 12.51
N ILE A 154 11.41 -25.18 12.34
CA ILE A 154 10.25 -25.86 12.93
C ILE A 154 9.26 -26.24 11.82
N PRO A 155 8.76 -27.48 11.76
CA PRO A 155 7.78 -27.86 10.75
C PRO A 155 6.46 -27.08 10.97
N LEU A 156 5.90 -26.54 9.88
CA LEU A 156 4.59 -25.93 9.90
C LEU A 156 3.55 -26.97 9.45
N ASN A 157 2.60 -27.26 10.33
CA ASN A 157 1.54 -28.24 10.10
C ASN A 157 0.43 -27.62 9.25
N MET A 158 0.46 -27.88 7.95
CA MET A 158 -0.58 -27.43 7.02
C MET A 158 -0.73 -28.40 5.86
N GLY A 159 -1.92 -28.40 5.26
CA GLY A 159 -2.16 -29.21 4.06
C GLY A 159 -1.34 -28.72 2.86
N TYR A 160 -0.88 -29.64 2.05
CA TYR A 160 -0.18 -29.35 0.79
C TYR A 160 -1.04 -28.56 -0.18
N GLN A 161 -0.49 -27.49 -0.75
CA GLN A 161 -1.15 -26.66 -1.76
C GLN A 161 -0.23 -26.52 -2.99
N PRO A 162 -0.50 -27.21 -4.09
CA PRO A 162 0.32 -27.18 -5.31
C PRO A 162 0.08 -25.89 -6.11
N VAL A 163 0.50 -24.74 -5.58
CA VAL A 163 0.33 -23.43 -6.23
C VAL A 163 1.62 -22.65 -6.26
N SER A 164 1.89 -22.00 -7.39
CA SER A 164 3.01 -21.07 -7.53
C SER A 164 2.62 -19.83 -8.34
N SER A 165 3.24 -18.68 -8.02
CA SER A 165 3.01 -17.44 -8.79
C SER A 165 3.33 -17.62 -10.29
N THR A 166 4.34 -18.44 -10.63
CA THR A 166 4.67 -18.73 -12.04
C THR A 166 3.55 -19.47 -12.77
N MET A 167 2.93 -20.47 -12.13
CA MET A 167 1.76 -21.17 -12.68
C MET A 167 0.60 -20.17 -12.88
N LEU A 168 0.31 -19.36 -11.87
CA LEU A 168 -0.78 -18.40 -11.90
C LEU A 168 -0.61 -17.33 -12.98
N ARG A 169 0.60 -16.81 -13.17
CA ARG A 169 0.86 -15.86 -14.28
C ARG A 169 0.58 -16.48 -15.66
N LYS A 170 0.82 -17.80 -15.84
CA LYS A 170 0.47 -18.50 -17.09
C LYS A 170 -1.04 -18.63 -17.25
N MET A 171 -1.77 -19.06 -16.20
CA MET A 171 -3.22 -19.16 -16.20
C MET A 171 -3.90 -17.82 -16.50
N ILE A 172 -3.47 -16.76 -15.81
CA ILE A 172 -3.97 -15.40 -16.06
C ILE A 172 -3.75 -15.00 -17.52
N ARG A 173 -2.56 -15.25 -18.06
CA ARG A 173 -2.24 -14.91 -19.48
C ARG A 173 -3.11 -15.66 -20.48
N SER A 174 -3.49 -16.92 -20.20
CA SER A 174 -4.41 -17.68 -21.04
C SER A 174 -5.89 -17.32 -20.84
N GLY A 175 -6.20 -16.40 -19.91
CA GLY A 175 -7.58 -15.99 -19.62
C GLY A 175 -8.33 -16.99 -18.74
N GLU A 176 -7.62 -17.92 -18.11
CA GLU A 176 -8.23 -18.90 -17.20
C GLU A 176 -8.62 -18.24 -15.88
N ASP A 177 -9.82 -18.52 -15.41
CA ASP A 177 -10.25 -18.15 -14.05
C ASP A 177 -9.61 -19.04 -13.00
N THR A 178 -9.35 -18.49 -11.83
CA THR A 178 -8.74 -19.23 -10.74
C THR A 178 -9.24 -18.72 -9.38
N GLU A 179 -9.61 -19.64 -8.50
CA GLU A 179 -9.93 -19.37 -7.10
C GLU A 179 -8.68 -19.29 -6.22
N LEU A 180 -7.49 -19.47 -6.82
CA LEU A 180 -6.21 -19.44 -6.09
C LEU A 180 -5.71 -18.01 -5.84
N ILE A 181 -6.32 -17.01 -6.47
CA ILE A 181 -6.12 -15.58 -6.23
C ILE A 181 -7.41 -15.01 -5.64
N ALA A 182 -7.29 -14.13 -4.67
CA ALA A 182 -8.45 -13.46 -4.09
C ALA A 182 -9.27 -12.72 -5.17
N PRO A 183 -10.62 -12.78 -5.16
CA PRO A 183 -11.46 -12.18 -6.21
C PRO A 183 -11.16 -10.69 -6.46
N LYS A 184 -11.00 -9.89 -5.40
CA LYS A 184 -10.65 -8.46 -5.52
C LYS A 184 -9.28 -8.27 -6.19
N ALA A 185 -8.28 -9.07 -5.84
CA ALA A 185 -6.95 -9.01 -6.46
C ALA A 185 -6.98 -9.46 -7.93
N LEU A 186 -7.80 -10.46 -8.28
CA LEU A 186 -8.01 -10.88 -9.68
C LEU A 186 -8.70 -9.79 -10.50
N THR A 187 -9.68 -9.10 -9.93
CA THR A 187 -10.33 -7.93 -10.54
C THR A 187 -9.30 -6.81 -10.78
N TYR A 188 -8.47 -6.49 -9.80
CA TYR A 188 -7.38 -5.53 -9.93
C TYR A 188 -6.41 -5.89 -11.07
N ILE A 189 -5.97 -7.15 -11.15
CA ILE A 189 -5.11 -7.66 -12.23
C ILE A 189 -5.71 -7.37 -13.60
N ARG A 190 -7.02 -7.57 -13.77
CA ARG A 190 -7.75 -7.32 -15.02
C ARG A 190 -7.89 -5.82 -15.32
N ARG A 191 -8.22 -5.01 -14.32
CA ARG A 191 -8.34 -3.55 -14.45
C ARG A 191 -7.05 -2.93 -14.98
N PHE A 192 -5.92 -3.35 -14.44
CA PHE A 192 -4.61 -2.82 -14.79
C PHE A 192 -3.86 -3.61 -15.87
N GLY A 193 -4.46 -4.63 -16.45
CA GLY A 193 -3.88 -5.40 -17.56
C GLY A 193 -2.60 -6.15 -17.21
N LEU A 194 -2.46 -6.58 -15.95
CA LEU A 194 -1.24 -7.25 -15.50
C LEU A 194 -1.09 -8.64 -16.11
N TYR A 195 0.15 -9.13 -16.19
CA TYR A 195 0.52 -10.45 -16.68
C TYR A 195 0.09 -10.75 -18.13
N GLY A 196 -0.06 -9.69 -18.96
CA GLY A 196 -0.43 -9.81 -20.36
C GLY A 196 -1.93 -9.88 -20.60
N GLN A 197 -2.76 -9.53 -19.62
CA GLN A 197 -4.17 -9.24 -19.79
C GLN A 197 -4.37 -7.92 -20.54
N LYS A 198 -5.52 -7.77 -21.20
CA LYS A 198 -5.93 -6.47 -21.74
C LYS A 198 -6.53 -5.64 -20.60
N ALA A 199 -5.96 -4.48 -20.33
CA ALA A 199 -6.49 -3.57 -19.31
C ALA A 199 -7.94 -3.17 -19.61
N THR A 200 -8.79 -3.19 -18.57
CA THR A 200 -10.22 -2.85 -18.73
C THR A 200 -10.56 -1.46 -18.21
N ALA A 201 -9.86 -0.96 -17.20
CA ALA A 201 -10.15 0.33 -16.59
C ALA A 201 -9.15 1.42 -16.98
N ILE A 202 -7.87 1.19 -16.70
CA ILE A 202 -6.83 2.17 -17.02
C ILE A 202 -6.00 1.63 -18.16
N ARG A 203 -6.21 2.19 -19.36
CA ARG A 203 -5.49 1.77 -20.57
C ARG A 203 -4.01 2.15 -20.45
N THR A 204 -3.13 1.33 -21.02
CA THR A 204 -1.68 1.60 -21.08
C THR A 204 -1.37 3.00 -21.62
N GLU A 205 -2.12 3.47 -22.61
CA GLU A 205 -2.02 4.81 -23.19
C GLU A 205 -2.26 5.93 -22.16
N THR A 206 -3.10 5.68 -21.15
CA THR A 206 -3.35 6.63 -20.05
C THR A 206 -2.14 6.74 -19.13
N PHE A 207 -1.51 5.61 -18.78
CA PHE A 207 -0.27 5.64 -18.00
C PHE A 207 0.86 6.34 -18.74
N ASP A 208 1.04 6.08 -20.05
CA ASP A 208 2.04 6.75 -20.87
C ASP A 208 1.82 8.27 -20.92
N ARG A 209 0.54 8.72 -20.99
CA ARG A 209 0.18 10.13 -20.93
C ARG A 209 0.59 10.77 -19.60
N PHE A 210 0.45 10.07 -18.47
CA PHE A 210 0.75 10.59 -17.14
C PHE A 210 2.22 10.40 -16.73
N HIS A 211 2.99 9.59 -17.45
CA HIS A 211 4.40 9.34 -17.15
C HIS A 211 5.23 10.64 -17.10
N ARG A 212 4.89 11.63 -17.95
CA ARG A 212 5.53 12.95 -17.92
C ARG A 212 5.46 13.62 -16.54
N TYR A 213 4.35 13.44 -15.82
CA TYR A 213 4.18 14.04 -14.48
C TYR A 213 5.04 13.31 -13.44
N VAL A 214 5.17 12.00 -13.55
CA VAL A 214 6.08 11.19 -12.71
C VAL A 214 7.53 11.67 -12.91
N GLU A 215 7.96 11.91 -14.16
CA GLU A 215 9.29 12.45 -14.46
C GLU A 215 9.49 13.86 -13.88
N LEU A 216 8.50 14.73 -13.98
CA LEU A 216 8.57 16.08 -13.41
C LEU A 216 8.64 16.06 -11.88
N LEU A 217 7.81 15.25 -11.23
CA LEU A 217 7.80 15.07 -9.78
C LEU A 217 9.11 14.46 -9.27
N SER A 218 9.69 13.49 -9.98
CA SER A 218 10.94 12.83 -9.60
C SER A 218 12.14 13.78 -9.49
N LYS A 219 12.08 14.94 -10.16
CA LYS A 219 13.11 15.99 -10.10
C LYS A 219 12.99 16.87 -8.85
N LYS A 220 11.84 16.90 -8.21
CA LYS A 220 11.53 17.77 -7.06
C LYS A 220 11.31 16.99 -5.76
N LEU A 221 10.68 15.83 -5.83
CA LEU A 221 10.32 15.03 -4.66
C LEU A 221 11.37 13.97 -4.35
N SER A 222 11.48 13.60 -3.07
CA SER A 222 12.25 12.41 -2.68
C SER A 222 11.63 11.15 -3.26
N ALA A 223 12.43 10.08 -3.43
CA ALA A 223 11.93 8.80 -3.92
C ALA A 223 10.77 8.23 -3.07
N HIS A 224 10.85 8.39 -1.74
CA HIS A 224 9.79 7.98 -0.82
C HIS A 224 8.49 8.76 -1.08
N ARG A 225 8.56 10.09 -1.20
CA ARG A 225 7.38 10.93 -1.48
C ARG A 225 6.78 10.64 -2.86
N LEU A 226 7.62 10.38 -3.86
CA LEU A 226 7.15 9.99 -5.18
C LEU A 226 6.42 8.63 -5.15
N SER A 227 6.96 7.64 -4.43
CA SER A 227 6.27 6.35 -4.24
C SER A 227 4.90 6.53 -3.56
N HIS A 228 4.82 7.39 -2.54
CA HIS A 228 3.57 7.77 -1.91
C HIS A 228 2.57 8.38 -2.93
N CYS A 229 2.97 9.37 -3.72
CA CYS A 229 2.10 9.97 -4.75
C CYS A 229 1.59 8.91 -5.75
N ILE A 230 2.46 7.98 -6.17
CA ILE A 230 2.08 6.87 -7.05
C ILE A 230 1.09 5.94 -6.33
N GLY A 231 1.33 5.64 -5.06
CA GLY A 231 0.42 4.84 -4.23
C GLY A 231 -0.98 5.45 -4.13
N VAL A 232 -1.05 6.75 -3.82
CA VAL A 232 -2.31 7.51 -3.77
C VAL A 232 -3.02 7.48 -5.13
N ALA A 233 -2.29 7.74 -6.23
CA ALA A 233 -2.87 7.76 -7.57
C ALA A 233 -3.53 6.42 -7.93
N HIS A 234 -2.84 5.31 -7.69
CA HIS A 234 -3.35 3.97 -8.00
C HIS A 234 -4.53 3.56 -7.12
N LEU A 235 -4.43 3.78 -5.80
CA LEU A 235 -5.51 3.42 -4.87
C LEU A 235 -6.76 4.28 -5.10
N ALA A 236 -6.60 5.59 -5.27
CA ALA A 236 -7.72 6.49 -5.53
C ALA A 236 -8.44 6.16 -6.84
N ALA A 237 -7.68 5.86 -7.91
CA ALA A 237 -8.24 5.45 -9.19
C ALA A 237 -8.99 4.11 -9.10
N ASP A 238 -8.48 3.15 -8.33
CA ASP A 238 -9.17 1.86 -8.12
C ASP A 238 -10.44 2.02 -7.27
N PHE A 239 -10.44 2.91 -6.28
CA PHE A 239 -11.65 3.32 -5.56
C PHE A 239 -12.69 3.94 -6.49
N MET A 240 -12.28 4.85 -7.37
CA MET A 240 -13.20 5.51 -8.30
C MET A 240 -13.78 4.52 -9.32
N GLN A 241 -12.98 3.58 -9.81
CA GLN A 241 -13.47 2.54 -10.70
C GLN A 241 -14.52 1.67 -10.01
N GLU A 242 -14.30 1.27 -8.75
CA GLU A 242 -15.27 0.51 -7.98
C GLU A 242 -16.54 1.33 -7.69
N TYR A 243 -16.36 2.63 -7.41
CA TYR A 243 -17.47 3.56 -7.20
C TYR A 243 -18.37 3.65 -8.45
N GLU A 244 -17.78 3.80 -9.63
CA GLU A 244 -18.53 3.86 -10.90
C GLU A 244 -19.21 2.53 -11.25
N GLU A 245 -18.60 1.39 -10.96
CA GLU A 245 -19.22 0.09 -11.17
C GLU A 245 -20.50 -0.08 -10.34
N ARG A 246 -20.60 0.60 -9.18
CA ARG A 246 -21.76 0.54 -8.28
C ARG A 246 -22.81 1.62 -8.53
N HIS A 247 -22.37 2.83 -8.88
CA HIS A 247 -23.23 4.02 -8.91
C HIS A 247 -23.44 4.56 -10.33
N GLY A 248 -22.76 4.03 -11.32
CA GLY A 248 -22.72 4.56 -12.68
C GLY A 248 -21.63 5.61 -12.88
N THR A 249 -21.34 5.89 -14.15
CA THR A 249 -20.26 6.80 -14.55
C THR A 249 -20.46 8.20 -13.98
N VAL A 250 -19.43 8.75 -13.34
CA VAL A 250 -19.40 10.13 -12.86
C VAL A 250 -19.13 11.06 -14.06
N PRO A 251 -20.02 12.05 -14.35
CA PRO A 251 -19.80 12.97 -15.46
C PRO A 251 -18.51 13.79 -15.29
N SER A 252 -17.68 13.80 -16.34
CA SER A 252 -16.52 14.69 -16.43
C SER A 252 -16.98 16.12 -16.75
N ALA A 253 -16.38 17.14 -16.13
CA ALA A 253 -16.76 18.54 -16.33
C ALA A 253 -16.49 19.03 -17.76
N ASP A 254 -15.38 18.61 -18.36
CA ASP A 254 -14.86 19.09 -19.65
C ASP A 254 -14.70 17.97 -20.70
N GLY A 255 -14.97 16.69 -20.29
CA GLY A 255 -14.92 15.54 -21.21
C GLY A 255 -13.50 15.16 -21.69
N PHE A 256 -12.44 15.82 -21.18
CA PHE A 256 -11.05 15.52 -21.57
C PHE A 256 -10.47 14.33 -20.80
N TYR A 257 -10.80 14.26 -19.50
CA TYR A 257 -10.48 13.14 -18.62
C TYR A 257 -11.76 12.50 -18.11
N ASP A 258 -11.83 11.17 -18.07
CA ASP A 258 -12.87 10.49 -17.28
C ASP A 258 -12.54 10.58 -15.78
N SER A 259 -13.52 10.26 -14.92
CA SER A 259 -13.39 10.38 -13.47
C SER A 259 -12.25 9.54 -12.88
N VAL A 260 -11.96 8.36 -13.44
CA VAL A 260 -10.85 7.51 -13.02
C VAL A 260 -9.51 8.17 -13.36
N GLN A 261 -9.42 8.79 -14.54
CA GLN A 261 -8.24 9.54 -14.98
C GLN A 261 -8.05 10.81 -14.15
N GLN A 262 -9.14 11.55 -13.86
CA GLN A 262 -9.13 12.72 -12.97
C GLN A 262 -8.60 12.34 -11.59
N THR A 263 -9.13 11.25 -11.03
CA THR A 263 -8.75 10.76 -9.70
C THR A 263 -7.29 10.31 -9.66
N TYR A 264 -6.82 9.58 -10.70
CA TYR A 264 -5.43 9.19 -10.81
C TYR A 264 -4.48 10.39 -10.85
N LEU A 265 -4.78 11.37 -11.70
CA LEU A 265 -3.92 12.55 -11.88
C LEU A 265 -3.94 13.46 -10.65
N ALA A 266 -5.09 13.63 -10.01
CA ALA A 266 -5.20 14.36 -8.75
C ALA A 266 -4.36 13.68 -7.65
N GLY A 267 -4.48 12.35 -7.50
CA GLY A 267 -3.69 11.58 -6.55
C GLY A 267 -2.19 11.64 -6.83
N LEU A 268 -1.77 11.66 -8.10
CA LEU A 268 -0.36 11.79 -8.46
C LEU A 268 0.20 13.18 -8.10
N LEU A 269 -0.59 14.24 -8.24
CA LEU A 269 -0.15 15.62 -8.06
C LEU A 269 -0.49 16.21 -6.68
N HIS A 270 -1.24 15.51 -5.81
CA HIS A 270 -1.74 16.09 -4.55
C HIS A 270 -0.62 16.70 -3.68
N ASP A 271 0.52 16.05 -3.62
CA ASP A 271 1.69 16.44 -2.84
C ASP A 271 2.82 17.11 -3.67
N CYS A 272 2.49 17.64 -4.85
CA CYS A 272 3.49 18.24 -5.76
C CYS A 272 4.23 19.44 -5.16
N ALA A 273 3.69 20.06 -4.09
CA ALA A 273 4.31 21.17 -3.35
C ALA A 273 5.24 20.71 -2.19
N LYS A 274 5.29 19.43 -1.83
CA LYS A 274 6.03 18.92 -0.65
C LYS A 274 7.56 18.99 -0.76
N PHE A 275 8.10 19.53 -1.84
CA PHE A 275 9.52 19.91 -1.92
C PHE A 275 9.81 21.27 -1.27
N ILE A 276 8.78 22.07 -0.98
CA ILE A 276 8.89 23.37 -0.33
C ILE A 276 8.95 23.14 1.20
N PRO A 277 9.91 23.75 1.92
CA PRO A 277 9.95 23.73 3.39
C PRO A 277 8.65 24.28 3.98
N HIS A 278 8.13 23.63 5.05
CA HIS A 278 6.82 24.00 5.62
C HIS A 278 6.80 25.42 6.23
N ASP A 279 7.91 25.94 6.71
CA ASP A 279 8.05 27.30 7.20
C ASP A 279 8.02 28.36 6.09
N GLU A 280 8.15 27.95 4.83
CA GLU A 280 8.07 28.86 3.66
C GLU A 280 6.67 28.95 3.07
N TYR A 281 5.72 28.08 3.40
CA TYR A 281 4.40 28.05 2.76
C TYR A 281 3.63 29.36 2.86
N VAL A 282 3.65 30.03 4.00
CA VAL A 282 2.97 31.34 4.18
C VAL A 282 3.53 32.38 3.21
N SER A 283 4.86 32.48 3.12
CA SER A 283 5.51 33.43 2.21
C SER A 283 5.27 33.09 0.72
N VAL A 284 5.20 31.80 0.40
CA VAL A 284 4.83 31.33 -0.96
C VAL A 284 3.39 31.70 -1.30
N CYS A 285 2.46 31.50 -0.37
CA CYS A 285 1.08 31.93 -0.54
C CYS A 285 0.95 33.45 -0.77
N GLU A 286 1.62 34.26 0.04
CA GLU A 286 1.68 35.71 -0.11
C GLU A 286 2.25 36.14 -1.46
N LYS A 287 3.33 35.51 -1.91
CA LYS A 287 3.97 35.75 -3.21
C LYS A 287 3.03 35.51 -4.38
N TYR A 288 2.21 34.46 -4.32
CA TYR A 288 1.32 34.07 -5.41
C TYR A 288 -0.13 34.55 -5.23
N GLY A 289 -0.41 35.33 -4.16
CA GLY A 289 -1.76 35.84 -3.88
C GLY A 289 -2.76 34.77 -3.46
N ILE A 290 -2.29 33.65 -2.88
CA ILE A 290 -3.11 32.56 -2.37
C ILE A 290 -3.67 32.97 -1.00
N PRO A 291 -5.00 32.96 -0.79
CA PRO A 291 -5.57 33.36 0.51
C PRO A 291 -5.18 32.41 1.64
N VAL A 292 -4.76 32.98 2.77
CA VAL A 292 -4.38 32.23 3.98
C VAL A 292 -5.23 32.72 5.15
N THR A 293 -5.93 31.81 5.83
CA THR A 293 -6.68 32.11 7.05
C THR A 293 -5.79 32.15 8.28
N GLU A 294 -6.27 32.69 9.41
CA GLU A 294 -5.53 32.67 10.68
C GLU A 294 -5.28 31.25 11.20
N ASP A 295 -6.25 30.34 11.02
CA ASP A 295 -6.12 28.93 11.41
C ASP A 295 -5.00 28.28 10.59
N GLU A 296 -4.93 28.51 9.28
CA GLU A 296 -3.87 28.00 8.41
C GLU A 296 -2.49 28.60 8.72
N ARG A 297 -2.42 29.84 9.21
CA ARG A 297 -1.16 30.44 9.69
C ARG A 297 -0.64 29.73 10.94
N SER A 298 -1.53 29.21 11.78
CA SER A 298 -1.18 28.48 12.98
C SER A 298 -0.71 27.02 12.70
N VAL A 299 -1.10 26.46 11.54
CA VAL A 299 -0.73 25.12 11.07
C VAL A 299 -0.27 25.19 9.60
N PRO A 300 0.89 25.81 9.31
CA PRO A 300 1.32 26.08 7.93
C PRO A 300 1.45 24.83 7.05
N GLU A 301 1.61 23.65 7.65
CA GLU A 301 1.71 22.38 6.95
C GLU A 301 0.50 22.09 6.04
N VAL A 302 -0.69 22.56 6.39
CA VAL A 302 -1.90 22.34 5.57
C VAL A 302 -1.90 23.13 4.27
N LEU A 303 -1.10 24.21 4.20
CA LEU A 303 -1.01 25.07 3.03
C LEU A 303 -0.39 24.40 1.80
N HIS A 304 0.32 23.26 1.98
CA HIS A 304 0.86 22.53 0.83
C HIS A 304 -0.25 22.15 -0.18
N ALA A 305 -1.45 21.91 0.28
CA ALA A 305 -2.58 21.57 -0.58
C ALA A 305 -2.99 22.74 -1.49
N LYS A 306 -3.11 23.95 -0.93
CA LYS A 306 -3.40 25.18 -1.69
C LYS A 306 -2.26 25.56 -2.64
N VAL A 307 -1.03 25.49 -2.16
CA VAL A 307 0.15 25.70 -3.01
C VAL A 307 0.26 24.63 -4.07
N GLY A 308 -0.04 23.37 -3.75
CA GLY A 308 -0.10 22.26 -4.70
C GLY A 308 -1.13 22.49 -5.81
N ARG A 309 -2.32 22.95 -5.48
CA ARG A 309 -3.32 23.37 -6.47
C ARG A 309 -2.78 24.45 -7.40
N TYR A 310 -2.17 25.51 -6.83
CA TYR A 310 -1.57 26.58 -7.63
C TYR A 310 -0.49 26.06 -8.58
N LEU A 311 0.42 25.21 -8.08
CA LEU A 311 1.48 24.61 -8.91
C LEU A 311 0.91 23.67 -9.98
N ALA A 312 -0.12 22.88 -9.65
CA ALA A 312 -0.79 22.01 -10.61
C ALA A 312 -1.34 22.80 -11.79
N GLU A 313 -1.99 23.92 -11.53
CA GLU A 313 -2.54 24.81 -12.55
C GLU A 313 -1.43 25.51 -13.37
N HIS A 314 -0.46 26.13 -12.71
CA HIS A 314 0.49 27.05 -13.37
C HIS A 314 1.77 26.39 -13.87
N GLU A 315 2.27 25.35 -13.18
CA GLU A 315 3.52 24.66 -13.57
C GLU A 315 3.25 23.34 -14.31
N TYR A 316 2.21 22.60 -13.91
CA TYR A 316 1.89 21.30 -14.52
C TYR A 316 0.82 21.39 -15.60
N GLY A 317 0.18 22.58 -15.78
CA GLY A 317 -0.77 22.84 -16.84
C GLY A 317 -2.10 22.11 -16.69
N ILE A 318 -2.56 21.94 -15.45
CA ILE A 318 -3.87 21.34 -15.15
C ILE A 318 -4.95 22.41 -15.19
N GLU A 319 -5.90 22.29 -16.12
CA GLU A 319 -7.05 23.20 -16.25
C GLU A 319 -8.34 22.58 -15.68
N ASP A 320 -8.36 21.26 -15.47
CA ASP A 320 -9.50 20.52 -14.97
C ASP A 320 -9.79 20.88 -13.50
N THR A 321 -10.95 21.50 -13.27
CA THR A 321 -11.35 22.02 -11.96
C THR A 321 -11.63 20.92 -10.93
N ILE A 322 -11.99 19.70 -11.35
CA ILE A 322 -12.20 18.55 -10.48
C ILE A 322 -10.85 18.06 -9.95
N ILE A 323 -9.84 17.98 -10.82
CA ILE A 323 -8.47 17.62 -10.42
C ILE A 323 -7.92 18.65 -9.44
N LEU A 324 -8.06 19.94 -9.75
CA LEU A 324 -7.60 21.04 -8.90
C LEU A 324 -8.32 21.05 -7.53
N SER A 325 -9.62 20.75 -7.50
CA SER A 325 -10.40 20.59 -6.27
C SER A 325 -9.84 19.49 -5.39
N ALA A 326 -9.63 18.32 -5.95
CA ALA A 326 -9.12 17.17 -5.20
C ALA A 326 -7.71 17.42 -4.64
N ILE A 327 -6.83 18.10 -5.39
CA ILE A 327 -5.52 18.53 -4.90
C ILE A 327 -5.65 19.50 -3.72
N GLU A 328 -6.56 20.48 -3.79
CA GLU A 328 -6.75 21.47 -2.71
C GLU A 328 -7.33 20.84 -1.44
N LYS A 329 -8.26 19.89 -1.59
CA LYS A 329 -9.05 19.33 -0.48
C LYS A 329 -8.44 18.09 0.17
N HIS A 330 -7.36 17.52 -0.38
CA HIS A 330 -6.84 16.21 0.10
C HIS A 330 -6.35 16.23 1.55
N CYS A 331 -5.93 17.38 2.08
CA CYS A 331 -5.28 17.46 3.39
C CYS A 331 -6.27 17.57 4.55
N VAL A 332 -7.19 18.54 4.48
CA VAL A 332 -8.16 18.86 5.54
C VAL A 332 -9.58 18.44 5.17
N GLY A 333 -9.83 18.27 3.89
CA GLY A 333 -11.19 18.09 3.35
C GLY A 333 -11.93 19.42 3.16
N ASP A 334 -13.17 19.31 2.69
CA ASP A 334 -14.11 20.42 2.57
C ASP A 334 -15.55 19.91 2.67
N VAL A 335 -16.51 20.78 2.99
CA VAL A 335 -17.93 20.45 3.14
C VAL A 335 -18.59 20.00 1.83
N ASP A 336 -18.04 20.40 0.69
CA ASP A 336 -18.58 20.15 -0.65
C ASP A 336 -17.80 19.08 -1.44
N MET A 337 -17.01 18.23 -0.77
CA MET A 337 -16.25 17.16 -1.45
C MET A 337 -17.15 16.30 -2.34
N ASN A 338 -16.73 16.13 -3.60
CA ASN A 338 -17.31 15.20 -4.57
C ASN A 338 -16.63 13.81 -4.47
N ALA A 339 -17.01 12.85 -5.33
CA ALA A 339 -16.46 11.48 -5.29
C ALA A 339 -14.96 11.43 -5.58
N VAL A 340 -14.43 12.28 -6.48
CA VAL A 340 -12.99 12.37 -6.79
C VAL A 340 -12.21 12.91 -5.59
N ASP A 341 -12.74 13.99 -4.96
CA ASP A 341 -12.15 14.56 -3.75
C ASP A 341 -12.05 13.52 -2.64
N LEU A 342 -13.15 12.78 -2.38
CA LEU A 342 -13.22 11.74 -1.35
C LEU A 342 -12.26 10.57 -1.62
N ALA A 343 -12.15 10.16 -2.89
CA ALA A 343 -11.25 9.06 -3.27
C ALA A 343 -9.79 9.43 -3.03
N VAL A 344 -9.37 10.65 -3.43
CA VAL A 344 -8.00 11.14 -3.22
C VAL A 344 -7.72 11.36 -1.74
N PHE A 345 -8.62 12.01 -1.00
CA PHE A 345 -8.52 12.22 0.45
C PHE A 345 -8.34 10.91 1.22
N THR A 346 -9.17 9.91 0.92
CA THR A 346 -9.10 8.60 1.58
C THR A 346 -7.82 7.85 1.21
N ALA A 347 -7.45 7.87 -0.07
CA ALA A 347 -6.27 7.17 -0.56
C ALA A 347 -4.98 7.79 0.00
N ASP A 348 -4.89 9.11 0.14
CA ASP A 348 -3.74 9.76 0.78
C ASP A 348 -3.52 9.24 2.20
N PHE A 349 -4.59 9.05 2.97
CA PHE A 349 -4.49 8.53 4.32
C PHE A 349 -4.00 7.09 4.37
N CYS A 350 -4.42 6.22 3.44
CA CYS A 350 -4.23 4.76 3.56
C CYS A 350 -3.54 4.08 2.37
N GLU A 351 -2.77 4.81 1.55
CA GLU A 351 -2.10 4.22 0.39
C GLU A 351 -1.10 3.09 0.77
N PRO A 352 -0.80 2.15 -0.15
CA PRO A 352 -0.11 0.90 0.19
C PRO A 352 1.35 1.03 0.64
N PHE A 353 2.07 2.12 0.29
CA PHE A 353 3.45 2.35 0.76
C PHE A 353 3.52 2.95 2.16
N ARG A 354 2.38 3.36 2.74
CA ARG A 354 2.36 4.01 4.05
C ARG A 354 2.57 2.98 5.17
N ASP A 355 3.67 3.10 5.90
CA ASP A 355 4.01 2.27 7.06
C ASP A 355 3.61 2.91 8.39
N HIS A 356 3.35 4.22 8.39
CA HIS A 356 2.96 4.95 9.60
C HIS A 356 1.48 4.79 9.89
N ARG A 357 1.14 4.35 11.14
CA ARG A 357 -0.23 4.13 11.59
C ARG A 357 -0.58 5.08 12.71
N PRO A 358 -1.61 5.93 12.55
CA PRO A 358 -2.22 6.64 13.66
C PRO A 358 -2.80 5.66 14.68
N LEU A 359 -2.80 6.05 15.94
CA LEU A 359 -3.34 5.24 17.03
C LEU A 359 -4.82 4.89 16.79
N GLY A 360 -5.15 3.61 17.02
CA GLY A 360 -6.52 3.12 17.06
C GLY A 360 -7.15 2.78 15.71
N CYS A 361 -6.39 2.71 14.61
CA CYS A 361 -6.90 2.23 13.33
C CYS A 361 -5.91 1.36 12.58
N THR A 362 -6.43 0.48 11.73
CA THR A 362 -5.66 -0.26 10.75
C THR A 362 -5.90 0.34 9.37
N LEU A 363 -4.84 0.57 8.59
CA LEU A 363 -4.96 1.11 7.24
C LEU A 363 -5.74 0.15 6.32
N HIS A 364 -5.61 -1.15 6.55
CA HIS A 364 -6.35 -2.17 5.82
C HIS A 364 -7.87 -1.97 5.91
N SER A 365 -8.41 -1.77 7.13
CA SER A 365 -9.87 -1.57 7.30
C SER A 365 -10.39 -0.33 6.57
N ILE A 366 -9.61 0.76 6.55
CA ILE A 366 -9.97 1.98 5.83
C ILE A 366 -9.94 1.75 4.31
N ARG A 367 -8.93 1.03 3.80
CA ARG A 367 -8.86 0.66 2.38
C ARG A 367 -10.06 -0.18 1.96
N MET A 368 -10.40 -1.22 2.74
CA MET A 368 -11.55 -2.07 2.42
C MET A 368 -12.85 -1.29 2.44
N LEU A 369 -13.00 -0.38 3.39
CA LEU A 369 -14.16 0.51 3.47
C LEU A 369 -14.23 1.48 2.27
N GLY A 370 -13.07 1.95 1.75
CA GLY A 370 -12.99 2.78 0.54
C GLY A 370 -13.60 2.11 -0.70
N TYR A 371 -13.44 0.80 -0.83
CA TYR A 371 -14.10 0.03 -1.88
C TYR A 371 -15.61 -0.11 -1.68
N GLU A 372 -16.11 0.02 -0.46
CA GLU A 372 -17.52 -0.15 -0.13
C GLU A 372 -18.27 1.18 -0.09
N ASN A 373 -17.70 2.17 0.57
CA ASN A 373 -18.31 3.48 0.77
C ASN A 373 -17.24 4.55 1.05
N LEU A 374 -16.97 5.41 0.06
CA LEU A 374 -15.97 6.48 0.16
C LEU A 374 -16.22 7.45 1.31
N ILE A 375 -17.49 7.77 1.60
CA ILE A 375 -17.83 8.72 2.67
C ILE A 375 -17.49 8.10 4.04
N GLN A 376 -17.84 6.83 4.27
CA GLN A 376 -17.52 6.15 5.52
C GLN A 376 -16.01 5.98 5.68
N ALA A 377 -15.28 5.68 4.60
CA ALA A 377 -13.84 5.56 4.63
C ALA A 377 -13.16 6.90 4.96
N ALA A 378 -13.61 8.02 4.36
CA ALA A 378 -13.12 9.35 4.65
C ALA A 378 -13.39 9.75 6.12
N LEU A 379 -14.59 9.50 6.65
CA LEU A 379 -14.91 9.72 8.07
C LEU A 379 -13.99 8.92 8.99
N LYS A 380 -13.74 7.65 8.67
CA LYS A 380 -12.85 6.80 9.46
C LYS A 380 -11.40 7.31 9.43
N ALA A 381 -10.93 7.79 8.28
CA ALA A 381 -9.61 8.42 8.14
C ALA A 381 -9.52 9.70 8.98
N ILE A 382 -10.57 10.53 8.96
CA ILE A 382 -10.64 11.76 9.77
C ILE A 382 -10.63 11.40 11.26
N ASP A 383 -11.41 10.42 11.71
CA ASP A 383 -11.44 9.98 13.12
C ASP A 383 -10.05 9.57 13.61
N CYS A 384 -9.32 8.81 12.80
CA CYS A 384 -7.95 8.39 13.13
C CYS A 384 -7.00 9.60 13.17
N THR A 385 -7.14 10.55 12.23
CA THR A 385 -6.35 11.79 12.23
C THR A 385 -6.63 12.65 13.46
N VAL A 386 -7.90 12.84 13.82
CA VAL A 386 -8.31 13.59 15.01
C VAL A 386 -7.74 12.96 16.28
N LEU A 387 -7.80 11.63 16.40
CA LEU A 387 -7.24 10.90 17.53
C LEU A 387 -5.71 11.12 17.61
N TYR A 388 -5.02 11.00 16.50
CA TYR A 388 -3.57 11.20 16.43
C TYR A 388 -3.16 12.64 16.81
N VAL A 389 -3.80 13.65 16.22
CA VAL A 389 -3.55 15.08 16.50
C VAL A 389 -3.75 15.38 17.98
N ARG A 390 -4.84 14.87 18.57
CA ARG A 390 -5.12 15.03 20.03
C ARG A 390 -4.08 14.35 20.90
N THR A 391 -3.64 13.15 20.53
CA THR A 391 -2.62 12.40 21.30
C THR A 391 -1.28 13.12 21.28
N MET A 392 -0.94 13.77 20.16
CA MET A 392 0.28 14.57 20.03
C MET A 392 0.17 15.96 20.69
N GLY A 393 -0.99 16.36 21.16
CA GLY A 393 -1.24 17.68 21.74
C GLY A 393 -1.21 18.81 20.69
N TRP A 394 -1.44 18.50 19.42
CA TRP A 394 -1.46 19.47 18.33
C TRP A 394 -2.85 20.09 18.15
N THR A 395 -2.90 21.24 17.49
CA THR A 395 -4.15 21.93 17.17
C THR A 395 -4.81 21.30 15.94
N LEU A 396 -6.10 21.01 16.05
CA LEU A 396 -6.92 20.56 14.93
C LEU A 396 -7.43 21.78 14.16
N ASP A 397 -7.43 21.72 12.83
CA ASP A 397 -8.06 22.72 11.97
C ASP A 397 -9.59 22.68 12.21
N ASN A 398 -10.20 23.83 12.47
CA ASN A 398 -11.63 23.95 12.79
C ASN A 398 -12.54 23.45 11.66
N ARG A 399 -12.10 23.55 10.39
CA ARG A 399 -12.82 23.03 9.22
C ARG A 399 -13.07 21.52 9.32
N THR A 400 -12.21 20.77 10.01
CA THR A 400 -12.40 19.32 10.19
C THR A 400 -13.74 18.98 10.83
N ILE A 401 -14.25 19.82 11.74
CA ILE A 401 -15.55 19.60 12.41
C ILE A 401 -16.69 19.78 11.39
N ASP A 402 -16.63 20.83 10.57
CA ASP A 402 -17.65 21.12 9.55
C ASP A 402 -17.66 20.01 8.48
N VAL A 403 -16.48 19.49 8.12
CA VAL A 403 -16.35 18.36 7.19
C VAL A 403 -16.98 17.09 7.75
N ILE A 404 -16.73 16.76 9.02
CA ILE A 404 -17.36 15.60 9.69
C ILE A 404 -18.90 15.74 9.67
N GLU A 405 -19.42 16.91 9.98
CA GLU A 405 -20.87 17.15 9.98
C GLU A 405 -21.46 17.02 8.58
N SER A 406 -20.82 17.61 7.57
CA SER A 406 -21.24 17.50 6.17
C SER A 406 -21.26 16.05 5.69
N LEU A 407 -20.18 15.29 5.93
CA LEU A 407 -20.11 13.89 5.51
C LEU A 407 -21.14 13.00 6.23
N ASN A 408 -21.40 13.25 7.52
CA ASN A 408 -22.45 12.53 8.24
C ASN A 408 -23.86 12.85 7.70
N ASN A 409 -24.11 14.07 7.23
CA ASN A 409 -25.37 14.41 6.59
C ASN A 409 -25.54 13.69 5.25
N LYS A 410 -24.50 13.67 4.42
CA LYS A 410 -24.49 12.90 3.14
C LYS A 410 -24.72 11.39 3.31
N LEU A 411 -24.37 10.81 4.47
CA LEU A 411 -24.66 9.40 4.76
C LEU A 411 -26.11 9.11 5.13
N ARG A 412 -26.87 10.14 5.52
CA ARG A 412 -28.27 10.01 5.93
C ARG A 412 -29.24 10.21 4.76
N GLU A 413 -28.77 10.82 3.68
CA GLU A 413 -29.47 11.00 2.41
C GLU A 413 -29.43 9.74 1.55
#